data_7e5275e737eff9ff61affecfd0ce490f
#
_entry.id   7e5275e737eff9ff61affecfd0ce490f
#
_cell.length_a   1.000
_cell.length_b   1.000
_cell.length_c   1.000
_cell.angle_alpha   90.00
_cell.angle_beta   90.00
_cell.angle_gamma   90.00
#
_symmetry.space_group_name_H-M   'P 1'
#
loop_
_entity.id
_entity.type
_entity.pdbx_description
1 polymer ?
#
loop_
_entity_poly.entity_id
_entity_poly.type
_entity_poly.pdbx_seq_one_letter_code
_entity_poly.pdbx_strand_id
1 'polypeptide(L)'
;MTKRPTQRKQRSCRDLKAVMRRALLAPVGLALLLAAAGCDRGTSPKTVRKLAGSENAVHARQQAESEMRSIIAAWNEHTPLTLGLVTLYDGYGGGKAKEWFFASGDDQYKIRCSMYVTAYFGADPNHIADTIDGILTAGDANPAKIPFNHDFYYATQVAKYYRGEVGDPQGPGTGEPAQLFEATMPTLNWDQVRTNGQGRRLIEEPNPCPEASNDPPVRRCLHEPASTSVSELRRRYGMAFSLTFPVRDYFVVMK
;
A
#
# COMPACT_ATOMS: atom_id res chain seq x y z
N MET A 1 5.96 -15.79 -36.28
CA MET A 1 6.98 -16.64 -35.65
C MET A 1 7.00 -16.31 -34.15
N THR A 2 6.24 -17.05 -33.39
CA THR A 2 6.00 -16.82 -31.94
C THR A 2 6.86 -17.82 -31.15
N LYS A 3 7.90 -17.34 -30.46
CA LYS A 3 8.72 -18.14 -29.55
C LYS A 3 7.97 -18.37 -28.24
N ARG A 4 7.67 -19.62 -27.90
CA ARG A 4 7.16 -20.03 -26.59
C ARG A 4 8.27 -19.91 -25.53
N PRO A 5 7.97 -19.45 -24.32
CA PRO A 5 8.93 -19.49 -23.21
C PRO A 5 9.06 -20.92 -22.68
N THR A 6 10.28 -21.36 -22.52
CA THR A 6 10.67 -22.66 -21.95
C THR A 6 10.33 -22.68 -20.45
N GLN A 7 9.41 -23.52 -20.03
CA GLN A 7 9.17 -23.84 -18.62
C GLN A 7 10.39 -24.55 -18.03
N ARG A 8 11.06 -23.87 -17.11
CA ARG A 8 12.14 -24.44 -16.29
C ARG A 8 11.52 -25.34 -15.22
N LYS A 9 11.59 -26.65 -15.43
CA LYS A 9 11.15 -27.68 -14.48
C LYS A 9 11.87 -27.50 -13.14
N GLN A 10 11.14 -27.05 -12.11
CA GLN A 10 11.61 -27.10 -10.73
C GLN A 10 11.81 -28.56 -10.33
N ARG A 11 13.04 -28.97 -10.17
CA ARG A 11 13.37 -30.30 -9.62
C ARG A 11 13.02 -30.28 -8.13
N SER A 12 12.01 -31.05 -7.76
CA SER A 12 11.56 -31.23 -6.40
C SER A 12 12.64 -31.91 -5.56
N CYS A 13 12.89 -31.46 -4.34
CA CYS A 13 13.74 -32.12 -3.34
C CYS A 13 13.37 -33.59 -3.04
N ARG A 14 12.30 -34.11 -3.62
CA ARG A 14 11.88 -35.50 -3.46
C ARG A 14 12.77 -36.50 -4.22
N ASP A 15 13.38 -36.06 -5.31
CA ASP A 15 14.15 -37.00 -6.17
C ASP A 15 15.53 -37.37 -5.61
N LEU A 16 16.08 -36.59 -4.67
CA LEU A 16 17.36 -36.90 -4.04
C LEU A 16 17.30 -38.04 -3.01
N LYS A 17 16.11 -38.35 -2.46
CA LYS A 17 15.97 -39.45 -1.46
C LYS A 17 15.88 -40.85 -2.07
N ALA A 18 15.60 -40.92 -3.36
CA ALA A 18 15.44 -42.21 -4.04
C ALA A 18 16.78 -42.84 -4.49
N VAL A 19 17.83 -42.03 -4.65
CA VAL A 19 19.15 -42.51 -5.17
C VAL A 19 20.06 -43.06 -4.06
N MET A 20 19.82 -42.78 -2.78
CA MET A 20 20.67 -43.20 -1.66
C MET A 20 20.33 -44.56 -1.04
N ARG A 21 19.44 -45.36 -1.64
CA ARG A 21 19.04 -46.67 -1.06
C ARG A 21 19.76 -47.91 -1.63
N ARG A 22 20.79 -47.77 -2.45
CA ARG A 22 21.56 -48.93 -3.00
C ARG A 22 23.07 -48.72 -2.92
N ALA A 23 23.63 -48.65 -1.71
CA ALA A 23 25.04 -48.97 -1.47
C ALA A 23 25.21 -49.36 0.00
N LEU A 24 25.07 -50.65 0.27
CA LEU A 24 25.46 -51.30 1.53
C LEU A 24 26.81 -51.96 1.31
N LEU A 25 27.67 -51.81 2.35
CA LEU A 25 28.85 -52.61 2.72
C LEU A 25 30.22 -51.94 2.52
N ALA A 26 30.72 -51.32 3.58
CA ALA A 26 31.99 -51.62 4.25
C ALA A 26 32.27 -50.64 5.40
N PRO A 27 32.81 -51.08 6.54
CA PRO A 27 32.95 -50.30 7.75
C PRO A 27 34.36 -49.70 7.84
N VAL A 28 34.47 -48.39 8.00
CA VAL A 28 35.58 -47.75 8.73
C VAL A 28 35.17 -46.30 9.04
N GLY A 29 35.31 -45.93 10.30
CA GLY A 29 34.84 -44.70 10.89
C GLY A 29 35.26 -43.41 10.21
N LEU A 30 34.28 -42.70 9.74
CA LEU A 30 34.35 -41.27 9.53
C LEU A 30 32.98 -40.73 9.98
N ALA A 31 32.97 -40.03 11.12
CA ALA A 31 31.81 -39.30 11.57
C ALA A 31 31.47 -38.25 10.52
N LEU A 32 30.66 -38.64 9.54
CA LEU A 32 30.00 -37.72 8.63
C LEU A 32 28.99 -36.95 9.48
N LEU A 33 29.43 -35.78 9.94
CA LEU A 33 28.53 -34.68 10.23
C LEU A 33 27.68 -34.46 8.96
N LEU A 34 26.60 -35.19 8.84
CA LEU A 34 25.47 -34.82 8.01
C LEU A 34 24.94 -33.51 8.61
N ALA A 35 25.61 -32.40 8.28
CA ALA A 35 24.96 -31.10 8.29
C ALA A 35 23.72 -31.32 7.44
N ALA A 36 22.59 -31.53 8.10
CA ALA A 36 21.30 -31.36 7.50
C ALA A 36 21.30 -29.94 6.95
N ALA A 37 21.66 -29.79 5.68
CA ALA A 37 21.39 -28.58 4.92
C ALA A 37 19.88 -28.46 4.95
N GLY A 38 19.38 -27.88 6.02
CA GLY A 38 17.99 -27.49 6.15
C GLY A 38 17.76 -26.52 5.02
N CYS A 39 17.17 -26.99 3.92
CA CYS A 39 16.64 -26.07 2.92
C CYS A 39 15.77 -25.10 3.71
N ASP A 40 16.25 -23.85 3.86
CA ASP A 40 15.46 -22.80 4.50
C ASP A 40 14.20 -22.64 3.65
N ARG A 41 13.13 -23.25 4.14
CA ARG A 41 11.82 -23.23 3.48
C ARG A 41 11.11 -21.99 3.94
N GLY A 42 10.50 -21.26 3.01
CA GLY A 42 9.57 -20.19 3.35
C GLY A 42 8.51 -20.66 4.33
N THR A 43 7.85 -19.75 4.99
CA THR A 43 6.81 -20.06 5.99
C THR A 43 5.64 -20.80 5.33
N SER A 44 5.21 -21.92 5.90
CA SER A 44 4.12 -22.70 5.32
C SER A 44 2.78 -21.93 5.38
N PRO A 45 1.88 -22.11 4.39
CA PRO A 45 0.56 -21.45 4.40
C PRO A 45 -0.26 -21.71 5.68
N LYS A 46 -0.14 -22.91 6.25
CA LYS A 46 -0.80 -23.26 7.52
C LYS A 46 -0.27 -22.42 8.68
N THR A 47 1.04 -22.25 8.78
CA THR A 47 1.69 -21.43 9.82
C THR A 47 1.31 -19.95 9.64
N VAL A 48 1.34 -19.47 8.40
CA VAL A 48 0.94 -18.08 8.07
C VAL A 48 -0.49 -17.80 8.52
N ARG A 49 -1.45 -18.65 8.16
CA ARG A 49 -2.86 -18.49 8.58
C ARG A 49 -3.02 -18.52 10.10
N LYS A 50 -2.32 -19.44 10.80
CA LYS A 50 -2.34 -19.51 12.26
C LYS A 50 -1.83 -18.22 12.90
N LEU A 51 -0.69 -17.70 12.45
CA LEU A 51 -0.10 -16.48 12.99
C LEU A 51 -0.95 -15.24 12.67
N ALA A 52 -1.47 -15.12 11.45
CA ALA A 52 -2.36 -14.00 11.06
C ALA A 52 -3.69 -14.00 11.82
N GLY A 53 -4.13 -15.17 12.32
CA GLY A 53 -5.33 -15.32 13.14
C GLY A 53 -5.08 -15.27 14.66
N SER A 54 -3.85 -15.06 15.12
CA SER A 54 -3.54 -14.95 16.55
C SER A 54 -4.18 -13.70 17.16
N GLU A 55 -4.46 -13.74 18.47
CA GLU A 55 -5.03 -12.60 19.19
C GLU A 55 -4.20 -11.33 19.03
N ASN A 56 -2.88 -11.44 19.10
CA ASN A 56 -1.97 -10.31 18.91
C ASN A 56 -2.08 -9.69 17.51
N ALA A 57 -2.19 -10.53 16.46
CA ALA A 57 -2.35 -10.03 15.10
C ALA A 57 -3.74 -9.38 14.90
N VAL A 58 -4.77 -9.95 15.52
CA VAL A 58 -6.14 -9.39 15.49
C VAL A 58 -6.18 -8.03 16.19
N HIS A 59 -5.61 -7.93 17.39
CA HIS A 59 -5.55 -6.69 18.15
C HIS A 59 -4.74 -5.61 17.41
N ALA A 60 -3.55 -5.96 16.92
CA ALA A 60 -2.72 -5.03 16.15
C ALA A 60 -3.43 -4.50 14.89
N ARG A 61 -4.19 -5.35 14.20
CA ARG A 61 -5.03 -4.95 13.05
C ARG A 61 -6.09 -3.94 13.45
N GLN A 62 -6.85 -4.23 14.51
CA GLN A 62 -7.91 -3.35 14.99
C GLN A 62 -7.36 -1.98 15.39
N GLN A 63 -6.21 -1.96 16.05
CA GLN A 63 -5.54 -0.73 16.42
C GLN A 63 -5.11 0.07 15.18
N ALA A 64 -4.45 -0.56 14.20
CA ALA A 64 -4.02 0.09 12.97
C ALA A 64 -5.20 0.67 12.18
N GLU A 65 -6.29 -0.10 12.04
CA GLU A 65 -7.50 0.38 11.37
C GLU A 65 -8.13 1.56 12.11
N SER A 66 -8.24 1.48 13.43
CA SER A 66 -8.80 2.56 14.26
C SER A 66 -8.01 3.87 14.12
N GLU A 67 -6.68 3.79 14.11
CA GLU A 67 -5.83 4.95 13.91
C GLU A 67 -6.03 5.58 12.53
N MET A 68 -6.04 4.78 11.45
CA MET A 68 -6.27 5.28 10.10
C MET A 68 -7.66 5.92 9.96
N ARG A 69 -8.71 5.29 10.50
CA ARG A 69 -10.05 5.86 10.52
C ARG A 69 -10.14 7.16 11.32
N SER A 70 -9.41 7.27 12.43
CA SER A 70 -9.32 8.51 13.20
C SER A 70 -8.67 9.65 12.42
N ILE A 71 -7.65 9.35 11.61
CA ILE A 71 -7.03 10.34 10.72
C ILE A 71 -8.02 10.78 9.64
N ILE A 72 -8.67 9.82 8.96
CA ILE A 72 -9.67 10.11 7.92
C ILE A 72 -10.82 10.95 8.47
N ALA A 73 -11.30 10.65 9.67
CA ALA A 73 -12.34 11.43 10.33
C ALA A 73 -11.88 12.88 10.60
N ALA A 74 -10.64 13.08 11.05
CA ALA A 74 -10.08 14.40 11.25
C ALA A 74 -9.98 15.21 9.94
N TRP A 75 -9.63 14.56 8.84
CA TRP A 75 -9.63 15.21 7.52
C TRP A 75 -11.03 15.66 7.11
N ASN A 76 -12.03 14.80 7.28
CA ASN A 76 -13.42 15.15 6.96
C ASN A 76 -14.00 16.25 7.88
N GLU A 77 -13.55 16.31 9.13
CA GLU A 77 -14.07 17.28 10.11
C GLU A 77 -13.39 18.65 10.01
N HIS A 78 -12.08 18.68 9.73
CA HIS A 78 -11.29 19.91 9.86
C HIS A 78 -10.84 20.50 8.53
N THR A 79 -11.06 19.83 7.40
CA THR A 79 -10.72 20.35 6.07
C THR A 79 -11.97 20.66 5.26
N PRO A 80 -11.86 21.46 4.18
CA PRO A 80 -12.98 21.70 3.26
C PRO A 80 -13.41 20.49 2.43
N LEU A 81 -12.78 19.32 2.63
CA LEU A 81 -13.06 18.10 1.88
C LEU A 81 -14.26 17.36 2.47
N THR A 82 -15.10 16.78 1.63
CA THR A 82 -16.21 15.91 2.05
C THR A 82 -15.89 14.47 1.76
N LEU A 83 -15.80 13.63 2.80
CA LEU A 83 -15.54 12.20 2.67
C LEU A 83 -16.66 11.50 1.90
N GLY A 84 -16.30 10.68 0.92
CA GLY A 84 -17.25 9.93 0.12
C GLY A 84 -17.01 8.44 0.07
N LEU A 85 -15.76 8.01 0.01
CA LEU A 85 -15.41 6.59 -0.11
C LEU A 85 -14.11 6.29 0.63
N VAL A 86 -14.05 5.17 1.32
CA VAL A 86 -12.83 4.62 1.90
C VAL A 86 -12.60 3.23 1.33
N THR A 87 -11.39 2.97 0.86
CA THR A 87 -10.96 1.63 0.47
C THR A 87 -9.91 1.12 1.45
N LEU A 88 -10.02 -0.13 1.84
CA LEU A 88 -9.11 -0.78 2.77
C LEU A 88 -8.74 -2.16 2.25
N TYR A 89 -7.43 -2.40 2.14
CA TYR A 89 -6.85 -3.71 1.86
C TYR A 89 -6.04 -4.16 3.07
N ASP A 90 -6.44 -5.28 3.65
CA ASP A 90 -5.74 -5.93 4.76
C ASP A 90 -5.20 -7.27 4.25
N GLY A 91 -3.90 -7.42 4.25
CA GLY A 91 -3.22 -8.58 3.73
C GLY A 91 -2.18 -9.16 4.67
N TYR A 92 -1.76 -10.39 4.38
CA TYR A 92 -0.66 -11.02 5.07
C TYR A 92 0.16 -11.90 4.12
N GLY A 93 1.47 -11.92 4.31
CA GLY A 93 2.40 -12.72 3.54
C GLY A 93 3.31 -13.55 4.44
N GLY A 94 3.62 -14.77 4.01
CA GLY A 94 4.66 -15.59 4.63
C GLY A 94 6.05 -15.22 4.12
N GLY A 95 7.02 -15.24 5.01
CA GLY A 95 8.41 -15.04 4.62
C GLY A 95 8.89 -16.10 3.63
N LYS A 96 9.67 -15.68 2.65
CA LYS A 96 10.25 -16.54 1.61
C LYS A 96 11.43 -17.36 2.15
N ALA A 97 11.81 -18.40 1.43
CA ALA A 97 13.08 -19.07 1.65
C ALA A 97 14.24 -18.11 1.36
N LYS A 98 15.31 -18.22 2.12
CA LYS A 98 16.52 -17.43 1.87
C LYS A 98 17.11 -17.80 0.50
N GLU A 99 17.20 -16.82 -0.38
CA GLU A 99 17.86 -16.98 -1.67
C GLU A 99 19.35 -16.63 -1.55
N TRP A 100 20.21 -17.51 -2.05
CA TRP A 100 21.67 -17.40 -1.89
C TRP A 100 22.28 -16.17 -2.55
N PHE A 101 21.66 -15.68 -3.63
CA PHE A 101 22.24 -14.62 -4.45
C PHE A 101 21.47 -13.28 -4.39
N PHE A 102 20.24 -13.29 -3.89
CA PHE A 102 19.42 -12.09 -3.79
C PHE A 102 18.71 -12.10 -2.44
N ALA A 103 19.32 -11.45 -1.43
CA ALA A 103 18.66 -11.22 -0.17
C ALA A 103 17.45 -10.29 -0.41
N SER A 104 16.25 -10.85 -0.42
CA SER A 104 15.04 -10.05 -0.33
C SER A 104 14.71 -9.89 1.15
N GLY A 105 14.32 -8.69 1.62
CA GLY A 105 13.90 -8.51 3.01
C GLY A 105 12.76 -9.47 3.44
N ASP A 106 12.17 -10.19 2.49
CA ASP A 106 11.13 -11.20 2.70
C ASP A 106 11.65 -12.52 3.32
N ASP A 107 12.95 -12.74 3.38
CA ASP A 107 13.54 -13.92 4.01
C ASP A 107 13.73 -13.78 5.52
N GLN A 108 13.58 -12.58 6.06
CA GLN A 108 13.85 -12.28 7.47
C GLN A 108 12.67 -12.54 8.41
N TYR A 109 11.44 -12.58 7.89
CA TYR A 109 10.25 -12.77 8.72
C TYR A 109 9.54 -14.11 8.45
N LYS A 110 8.80 -14.59 9.44
CA LYS A 110 7.85 -15.72 9.30
C LYS A 110 6.55 -15.26 8.69
N ILE A 111 6.05 -14.11 9.14
CA ILE A 111 4.84 -13.46 8.64
C ILE A 111 4.97 -11.96 8.72
N ARG A 112 4.38 -11.28 7.75
CA ARG A 112 4.11 -9.84 7.74
C ARG A 112 2.63 -9.63 7.44
N CYS A 113 1.97 -8.85 8.28
CA CYS A 113 0.60 -8.41 8.07
C CYS A 113 0.60 -6.90 7.85
N SER A 114 0.00 -6.45 6.78
CA SER A 114 0.00 -5.05 6.38
C SER A 114 -1.37 -4.57 5.93
N MET A 115 -1.60 -3.28 6.11
CA MET A 115 -2.82 -2.60 5.74
C MET A 115 -2.50 -1.42 4.80
N TYR A 116 -3.34 -1.26 3.79
CA TYR A 116 -3.31 -0.16 2.85
C TYR A 116 -4.68 0.49 2.80
N VAL A 117 -4.73 1.80 2.97
CA VAL A 117 -5.99 2.55 3.02
C VAL A 117 -5.90 3.76 2.09
N THR A 118 -6.96 4.01 1.35
CA THR A 118 -7.16 5.25 0.60
C THR A 118 -8.55 5.82 0.93
N ALA A 119 -8.60 7.08 1.28
CA ALA A 119 -9.84 7.82 1.44
C ALA A 119 -10.04 8.75 0.24
N TYR A 120 -11.26 8.79 -0.28
CA TYR A 120 -11.65 9.63 -1.40
C TYR A 120 -12.63 10.68 -0.92
N PHE A 121 -12.38 11.92 -1.33
CA PHE A 121 -13.18 13.09 -0.93
C PHE A 121 -13.65 13.84 -2.17
N GLY A 122 -14.74 14.57 -2.01
CA GLY A 122 -15.23 15.51 -2.99
C GLY A 122 -14.94 16.95 -2.59
N ALA A 123 -14.73 17.83 -3.59
CA ALA A 123 -14.63 19.27 -3.42
C ALA A 123 -15.08 20.03 -4.67
N ASP A 124 -15.33 21.35 -4.52
CA ASP A 124 -15.67 22.21 -5.66
C ASP A 124 -14.40 22.65 -6.40
N PRO A 125 -14.25 22.35 -7.70
CA PRO A 125 -13.10 22.74 -8.50
C PRO A 125 -12.92 24.27 -8.63
N ASN A 126 -13.99 25.06 -8.47
CA ASN A 126 -13.93 26.52 -8.54
C ASN A 126 -13.24 27.12 -7.30
N HIS A 127 -13.14 26.38 -6.22
CA HIS A 127 -12.56 26.80 -4.94
C HIS A 127 -11.30 25.99 -4.57
N ILE A 128 -10.61 25.44 -5.56
CA ILE A 128 -9.46 24.58 -5.30
C ILE A 128 -8.35 25.29 -4.51
N ALA A 129 -8.07 26.57 -4.79
CA ALA A 129 -7.09 27.35 -4.03
C ALA A 129 -7.45 27.43 -2.53
N ASP A 130 -8.71 27.72 -2.23
CA ASP A 130 -9.22 27.82 -0.86
C ASP A 130 -9.28 26.44 -0.20
N THR A 131 -9.57 25.41 -0.99
CA THR A 131 -9.54 24.02 -0.51
C THR A 131 -8.12 23.62 -0.06
N ILE A 132 -7.11 23.88 -0.88
CA ILE A 132 -5.72 23.60 -0.51
C ILE A 132 -5.31 24.42 0.72
N ASP A 133 -5.58 25.71 0.74
CA ASP A 133 -5.26 26.60 1.87
C ASP A 133 -5.98 26.18 3.16
N GLY A 134 -7.24 25.76 3.06
CA GLY A 134 -8.00 25.20 4.18
C GLY A 134 -7.41 23.90 4.73
N ILE A 135 -6.84 23.04 3.86
CA ILE A 135 -6.10 21.85 4.28
C ILE A 135 -4.85 22.27 5.06
N LEU A 136 -4.08 23.26 4.58
CA LEU A 136 -2.89 23.75 5.26
C LEU A 136 -3.23 24.35 6.63
N THR A 137 -4.29 25.15 6.69
CA THR A 137 -4.80 25.71 7.95
C THR A 137 -5.20 24.63 8.95
N ALA A 138 -5.87 23.57 8.47
CA ALA A 138 -6.22 22.43 9.31
C ALA A 138 -4.96 21.67 9.80
N GLY A 139 -3.92 21.60 8.97
CA GLY A 139 -2.63 21.02 9.34
C GLY A 139 -1.88 21.85 10.39
N ASP A 140 -1.91 23.17 10.30
CA ASP A 140 -1.34 24.05 11.34
C ASP A 140 -2.00 23.78 12.71
N ALA A 141 -3.33 23.55 12.71
CA ALA A 141 -4.08 23.30 13.93
C ALA A 141 -3.95 21.84 14.43
N ASN A 142 -3.73 20.88 13.54
CA ASN A 142 -3.72 19.44 13.88
C ASN A 142 -2.62 18.65 13.11
N PRO A 143 -1.34 18.99 13.29
CA PRO A 143 -0.24 18.41 12.50
C PRO A 143 -0.06 16.91 12.69
N ALA A 144 -0.52 16.36 13.81
CA ALA A 144 -0.44 14.91 14.07
C ALA A 144 -1.34 14.07 13.15
N LYS A 145 -2.43 14.65 12.62
CA LYS A 145 -3.39 13.95 11.76
C LYS A 145 -3.45 14.52 10.33
N ILE A 146 -3.13 15.79 10.17
CA ILE A 146 -3.11 16.49 8.87
C ILE A 146 -1.71 17.06 8.68
N PRO A 147 -0.81 16.30 8.02
CA PRO A 147 0.62 16.64 8.02
C PRO A 147 0.99 17.78 7.06
N PHE A 148 0.08 18.19 6.18
CA PHE A 148 0.30 19.30 5.28
C PHE A 148 -0.10 20.61 5.96
N ASN A 149 0.85 21.51 6.17
CA ASN A 149 0.66 22.81 6.82
C ASN A 149 1.36 23.92 6.04
N HIS A 150 1.29 25.17 6.50
CA HIS A 150 1.90 26.31 5.81
C HIS A 150 3.43 26.31 5.83
N ASP A 151 4.09 25.53 6.72
CA ASP A 151 5.53 25.34 6.72
C ASP A 151 5.99 24.45 5.55
N PHE A 152 5.07 23.68 4.96
CA PHE A 152 5.35 22.88 3.78
C PHE A 152 5.36 23.80 2.53
N TYR A 153 6.55 24.31 2.20
CA TYR A 153 6.76 25.30 1.15
C TYR A 153 6.07 24.94 -0.18
N TYR A 154 6.22 23.70 -0.65
CA TYR A 154 5.60 23.27 -1.90
C TYR A 154 4.08 23.41 -1.88
N ALA A 155 3.42 23.05 -0.80
CA ALA A 155 1.97 23.16 -0.69
C ALA A 155 1.49 24.61 -0.71
N THR A 156 2.24 25.53 -0.10
CA THR A 156 1.93 26.97 -0.18
C THR A 156 2.10 27.50 -1.61
N GLN A 157 3.10 27.00 -2.37
CA GLN A 157 3.23 27.37 -3.78
C GLN A 157 2.10 26.80 -4.64
N VAL A 158 1.58 25.62 -4.33
CA VAL A 158 0.41 25.05 -5.02
C VAL A 158 -0.84 25.92 -4.79
N ALA A 159 -1.11 26.37 -3.57
CA ALA A 159 -2.22 27.28 -3.30
C ALA A 159 -2.10 28.59 -4.08
N LYS A 160 -0.89 29.20 -4.10
CA LYS A 160 -0.60 30.41 -4.88
C LYS A 160 -0.75 30.20 -6.39
N TYR A 161 -0.34 29.03 -6.90
CA TYR A 161 -0.53 28.67 -8.30
C TYR A 161 -2.00 28.70 -8.70
N TYR A 162 -2.87 28.10 -7.91
CA TYR A 162 -4.30 28.11 -8.20
C TYR A 162 -4.96 29.49 -8.06
N ARG A 163 -4.38 30.39 -7.22
CA ARG A 163 -4.76 31.81 -7.18
C ARG A 163 -4.22 32.62 -8.35
N GLY A 164 -3.32 32.05 -9.16
CA GLY A 164 -2.67 32.78 -10.27
C GLY A 164 -1.54 33.72 -9.83
N GLU A 165 -1.05 33.59 -8.60
CA GLU A 165 -0.01 34.44 -8.04
C GLU A 165 1.39 34.02 -8.45
N VAL A 166 1.59 32.74 -8.79
CA VAL A 166 2.86 32.16 -9.21
C VAL A 166 2.66 31.25 -10.42
N GLY A 167 3.76 31.01 -11.15
CA GLY A 167 3.79 29.99 -12.20
C GLY A 167 3.82 28.57 -11.64
N ASP A 168 4.13 27.59 -12.50
CA ASP A 168 4.21 26.19 -12.13
C ASP A 168 5.20 25.96 -10.97
N PRO A 169 4.75 25.46 -9.82
CA PRO A 169 5.58 25.32 -8.61
C PRO A 169 6.66 24.23 -8.72
N GLN A 170 6.56 23.33 -9.69
CA GLN A 170 7.58 22.31 -9.98
C GLN A 170 8.58 22.75 -11.06
N GLY A 171 8.34 23.88 -11.73
CA GLY A 171 9.17 24.43 -12.80
C GLY A 171 8.46 24.47 -14.15
N PRO A 172 9.02 25.20 -15.11
CA PRO A 172 8.39 25.41 -16.42
C PRO A 172 8.11 24.08 -17.14
N GLY A 173 6.87 23.87 -17.54
CA GLY A 173 6.46 22.72 -18.36
C GLY A 173 6.16 21.43 -17.61
N THR A 174 6.18 21.41 -16.28
CA THR A 174 5.79 20.23 -15.49
C THR A 174 4.27 20.07 -15.40
N GLY A 175 3.52 21.10 -15.73
CA GLY A 175 2.07 21.08 -15.82
C GLY A 175 1.36 21.43 -14.51
N GLU A 176 0.04 21.29 -14.51
CA GLU A 176 -0.77 21.60 -13.35
C GLU A 176 -0.44 20.67 -12.16
N PRO A 177 -0.12 21.23 -10.98
CA PRO A 177 0.07 20.40 -9.79
C PRO A 177 -1.22 19.68 -9.42
N ALA A 178 -1.11 18.40 -9.07
CA ALA A 178 -2.25 17.59 -8.67
C ALA A 178 -1.89 16.62 -7.53
N GLN A 179 -0.87 16.97 -6.74
CA GLN A 179 -0.36 16.12 -5.67
C GLN A 179 0.37 16.93 -4.60
N LEU A 180 0.15 16.57 -3.33
CA LEU A 180 1.07 16.85 -2.22
C LEU A 180 1.64 15.52 -1.73
N PHE A 181 2.97 15.45 -1.67
CA PHE A 181 3.69 14.24 -1.31
C PHE A 181 4.93 14.56 -0.48
N GLU A 182 5.12 13.78 0.56
CA GLU A 182 6.37 13.69 1.31
C GLU A 182 6.60 12.24 1.74
N ALA A 183 7.86 11.77 1.75
CA ALA A 183 8.21 10.34 1.73
C ALA A 183 7.63 9.47 2.86
N THR A 184 7.28 10.01 4.00
CA THR A 184 6.74 9.25 5.15
C THR A 184 5.30 9.59 5.48
N MET A 185 4.70 10.49 4.72
CA MET A 185 3.36 11.01 4.94
C MET A 185 2.34 10.39 4.00
N PRO A 186 1.03 10.49 4.29
CA PRO A 186 0.01 10.20 3.30
C PRO A 186 0.21 11.05 2.05
N THR A 187 -0.08 10.49 0.90
CA THR A 187 -0.08 11.22 -0.37
C THR A 187 -1.48 11.77 -0.63
N LEU A 188 -1.59 13.07 -0.85
CA LEU A 188 -2.83 13.71 -1.28
C LEU A 188 -2.76 13.98 -2.78
N ASN A 189 -3.68 13.42 -3.55
CA ASN A 189 -3.84 13.68 -4.98
C ASN A 189 -5.21 14.28 -5.24
N TRP A 190 -5.37 14.98 -6.38
CA TRP A 190 -6.66 15.51 -6.82
C TRP A 190 -6.80 15.54 -8.34
N ASP A 191 -8.04 15.65 -8.82
CA ASP A 191 -8.34 15.87 -10.21
C ASP A 191 -7.74 17.20 -10.69
N GLN A 192 -7.04 17.21 -11.82
CA GLN A 192 -6.63 18.46 -12.44
C GLN A 192 -7.85 19.25 -12.91
N VAL A 193 -7.90 20.53 -12.62
CA VAL A 193 -9.02 21.41 -12.98
C VAL A 193 -8.78 22.13 -14.30
N ARG A 194 -7.52 22.35 -14.69
CA ARG A 194 -7.13 22.99 -15.96
C ARG A 194 -6.89 21.95 -17.03
N THR A 195 -7.36 22.23 -18.24
CA THR A 195 -7.07 21.38 -19.40
C THR A 195 -5.80 21.88 -20.05
N ASN A 196 -4.79 21.02 -20.16
CA ASN A 196 -3.64 21.23 -21.04
C ASN A 196 -3.82 20.41 -22.32
N GLY A 197 -2.95 20.57 -23.32
CA GLY A 197 -3.04 19.86 -24.60
C GLY A 197 -2.96 18.32 -24.52
N GLN A 198 -2.72 17.76 -23.33
CA GLN A 198 -2.63 16.32 -23.07
C GLN A 198 -3.86 15.76 -22.32
N GLY A 199 -4.86 16.60 -22.04
CA GLY A 199 -6.01 16.25 -21.23
C GLY A 199 -5.81 16.52 -19.74
N ARG A 200 -6.78 16.08 -18.93
CA ARG A 200 -6.72 16.21 -17.45
C ARG A 200 -6.35 14.89 -16.82
N ARG A 201 -5.42 14.91 -15.86
CA ARG A 201 -5.22 13.76 -14.99
C ARG A 201 -6.33 13.76 -13.94
N LEU A 202 -7.07 12.67 -13.88
CA LEU A 202 -8.17 12.46 -12.94
C LEU A 202 -7.81 11.35 -11.95
N ILE A 203 -8.36 11.44 -10.75
CA ILE A 203 -8.30 10.35 -9.77
C ILE A 203 -9.03 9.14 -10.34
N GLU A 204 -8.37 8.00 -10.36
CA GLU A 204 -8.93 6.76 -10.86
C GLU A 204 -9.87 6.10 -9.85
N GLU A 205 -10.79 5.27 -10.35
CA GLU A 205 -11.57 4.39 -9.50
C GLU A 205 -10.64 3.41 -8.77
N PRO A 206 -10.93 3.07 -7.51
CA PRO A 206 -10.16 2.03 -6.83
C PRO A 206 -10.32 0.70 -7.55
N ASN A 207 -9.24 -0.09 -7.56
CA ASN A 207 -9.33 -1.45 -8.06
C ASN A 207 -10.42 -2.22 -7.30
N PRO A 208 -11.22 -3.04 -8.00
CA PRO A 208 -12.21 -3.87 -7.33
C PRO A 208 -11.54 -4.80 -6.32
N CYS A 209 -12.26 -5.13 -5.27
CA CYS A 209 -11.80 -6.14 -4.34
C CYS A 209 -11.55 -7.45 -5.08
N PRO A 210 -10.39 -8.10 -4.88
CA PRO A 210 -10.12 -9.38 -5.52
C PRO A 210 -11.16 -10.39 -5.06
N GLU A 211 -11.57 -11.25 -5.98
CA GLU A 211 -12.41 -12.40 -5.62
C GLU A 211 -11.71 -13.23 -4.53
N ALA A 212 -12.50 -13.74 -3.59
CA ALA A 212 -11.98 -14.57 -2.51
C ALA A 212 -11.27 -15.78 -3.11
N SER A 213 -9.95 -15.72 -3.23
CA SER A 213 -9.14 -16.83 -3.71
C SER A 213 -8.48 -17.51 -2.51
N ASN A 214 -8.34 -18.83 -2.62
CA ASN A 214 -7.70 -19.64 -1.58
C ASN A 214 -6.19 -19.37 -1.43
N ASP A 215 -5.61 -18.54 -2.29
CA ASP A 215 -4.18 -18.27 -2.36
C ASP A 215 -3.82 -16.81 -2.60
N PRO A 216 -4.43 -15.85 -1.96
CA PRO A 216 -3.79 -14.58 -1.85
C PRO A 216 -3.60 -14.18 -0.40
N PRO A 217 -2.63 -13.33 -0.22
CA PRO A 217 -2.36 -12.73 1.07
C PRO A 217 -3.44 -11.72 1.50
N VAL A 218 -4.51 -11.50 0.73
CA VAL A 218 -5.58 -10.57 1.09
C VAL A 218 -6.53 -11.24 2.06
N ARG A 219 -6.64 -10.68 3.26
CA ARG A 219 -7.55 -11.14 4.29
C ARG A 219 -8.91 -10.45 4.21
N ARG A 220 -8.89 -9.16 3.93
CA ARG A 220 -10.07 -8.32 3.84
C ARG A 220 -9.84 -7.21 2.83
N CYS A 221 -10.84 -6.98 2.00
CA CYS A 221 -10.92 -5.84 1.13
C CYS A 221 -12.29 -5.19 1.35
N LEU A 222 -12.30 -3.89 1.55
CA LEU A 222 -13.52 -3.11 1.80
C LEU A 222 -13.54 -1.88 0.92
N HIS A 223 -14.73 -1.58 0.40
CA HIS A 223 -15.10 -0.29 -0.17
C HIS A 223 -16.31 0.22 0.61
N GLU A 224 -16.16 1.34 1.30
CA GLU A 224 -17.16 1.89 2.23
C GLU A 224 -17.49 3.36 1.92
N PRO A 225 -18.76 3.66 1.57
CA PRO A 225 -19.85 2.72 1.30
C PRO A 225 -19.68 2.03 -0.05
N ALA A 226 -20.13 0.78 -0.16
CA ALA A 226 -20.00 -0.03 -1.39
C ALA A 226 -20.76 0.55 -2.60
N SER A 227 -21.73 1.42 -2.37
CA SER A 227 -22.54 2.07 -3.40
C SER A 227 -21.94 3.35 -3.99
N THR A 228 -20.81 3.82 -3.46
CA THR A 228 -20.19 5.07 -3.90
C THR A 228 -18.95 4.79 -4.75
N SER A 229 -18.77 5.58 -5.80
CA SER A 229 -17.60 5.56 -6.68
C SER A 229 -16.94 6.93 -6.73
N VAL A 230 -15.70 6.99 -7.22
CA VAL A 230 -15.00 8.27 -7.45
C VAL A 230 -15.74 9.11 -8.52
N SER A 231 -16.28 8.45 -9.54
CA SER A 231 -17.12 9.10 -10.56
C SER A 231 -18.36 9.74 -9.95
N GLU A 232 -18.99 9.09 -8.96
CA GLU A 232 -20.13 9.63 -8.23
C GLU A 232 -19.74 10.86 -7.41
N LEU A 233 -18.59 10.81 -6.71
CA LEU A 233 -18.06 11.98 -5.99
C LEU A 233 -17.82 13.16 -6.94
N ARG A 234 -17.21 12.90 -8.07
CA ARG A 234 -16.95 13.93 -9.09
C ARG A 234 -18.25 14.52 -9.64
N ARG A 235 -19.25 13.69 -9.86
CA ARG A 235 -20.57 14.15 -10.30
C ARG A 235 -21.25 15.03 -9.27
N ARG A 236 -21.07 14.72 -7.97
CA ARG A 236 -21.75 15.43 -6.87
C ARG A 236 -21.04 16.73 -6.48
N TYR A 237 -19.71 16.73 -6.46
CA TYR A 237 -18.91 17.83 -5.90
C TYR A 237 -18.10 18.58 -6.96
N GLY A 238 -17.97 18.04 -8.16
CA GLY A 238 -17.22 18.62 -9.27
C GLY A 238 -15.81 18.07 -9.44
N MET A 239 -15.12 17.71 -8.37
CA MET A 239 -13.81 17.07 -8.41
C MET A 239 -13.62 16.08 -7.26
N ALA A 240 -12.65 15.20 -7.43
CA ALA A 240 -12.25 14.21 -6.44
C ALA A 240 -10.84 14.45 -5.94
N PHE A 241 -10.64 14.14 -4.65
CA PHE A 241 -9.34 14.01 -3.99
C PHE A 241 -9.14 12.58 -3.52
N SER A 242 -7.91 12.10 -3.48
CA SER A 242 -7.55 10.83 -2.82
C SER A 242 -6.44 11.04 -1.81
N LEU A 243 -6.65 10.60 -0.59
CA LEU A 243 -5.66 10.55 0.48
C LEU A 243 -5.22 9.09 0.65
N THR A 244 -4.01 8.80 0.19
CA THR A 244 -3.45 7.46 0.24
C THR A 244 -2.42 7.35 1.35
N PHE A 245 -2.66 6.43 2.28
CA PHE A 245 -1.73 6.18 3.39
C PHE A 245 -0.59 5.28 2.93
N PRO A 246 0.63 5.47 3.47
CA PRO A 246 1.70 4.50 3.31
C PRO A 246 1.26 3.11 3.79
N VAL A 247 1.75 2.07 3.14
CA VAL A 247 1.50 0.70 3.61
C VAL A 247 1.99 0.57 5.05
N ARG A 248 1.11 0.14 5.95
CA ARG A 248 1.41 -0.03 7.36
C ARG A 248 1.53 -1.50 7.72
N ASP A 249 2.74 -1.92 8.05
CA ASP A 249 2.96 -3.22 8.68
C ASP A 249 2.49 -3.13 10.14
N TYR A 250 1.41 -3.83 10.47
CA TYR A 250 0.85 -3.78 11.83
C TYR A 250 1.22 -4.99 12.68
N PHE A 251 1.67 -6.10 12.04
CA PHE A 251 2.11 -7.29 12.77
C PHE A 251 3.18 -8.02 11.97
N VAL A 252 4.35 -8.20 12.57
CA VAL A 252 5.50 -8.89 11.96
C VAL A 252 6.06 -9.88 12.98
N VAL A 253 6.29 -11.12 12.55
CA VAL A 253 7.01 -12.13 13.33
C VAL A 253 8.29 -12.48 12.59
N MET A 254 9.43 -12.18 13.19
CA MET A 254 10.75 -12.49 12.63
C MET A 254 11.07 -14.00 12.73
N LYS A 255 11.99 -14.48 11.89
CA LYS A 255 12.53 -15.85 11.95
C LYS A 255 13.50 -16.04 13.09
#